data_5c7738833872c4a053133d2f62e2793f
#
_entry.id   5c7738833872c4a053133d2f62e2793f
#
_cell.length_a   1.000
_cell.length_b   1.000
_cell.length_c   1.000
_cell.angle_alpha   90.00
_cell.angle_beta   90.00
_cell.angle_gamma   90.00
#
_symmetry.space_group_name_H-M   'P 1'
#
loop_
_entity.id
_entity.type
_entity.pdbx_description
1 polymer ?
#
loop_
_entity_poly.entity_id
_entity_poly.type
_entity_poly.pdbx_seq_one_letter_code
_entity_poly.pdbx_strand_id
1 'polypeptide(L)'
;MFNVLGPLANPARVRHQLLGVANERLTPMMAEVLHRLGHVHAIVFTGPDGVDELGVAGAARCYEVTAEGVRDFVIDPRDVGLEAAPLDAVRGGDADTNAGTILSVLNGEHGPCRDVVVLNAAAVLLAADHVTNLLDGVAVAAASIDTGAARRSLEQLARVSHEVAA
;
A
#
# COMPACT_ATOMS: atom_id res chain seq x y z
N MET A 1 -4.08 20.32 -7.78
CA MET A 1 -5.44 20.21 -7.22
C MET A 1 -6.13 18.88 -7.57
N PHE A 2 -6.05 18.38 -8.82
CA PHE A 2 -6.66 17.10 -9.21
C PHE A 2 -6.10 15.86 -8.51
N ASN A 3 -4.83 15.80 -8.18
CA ASN A 3 -4.19 14.67 -7.49
C ASN A 3 -4.73 14.43 -6.06
N VAL A 4 -5.40 15.42 -5.47
CA VAL A 4 -6.01 15.31 -4.14
C VAL A 4 -7.46 14.85 -4.20
N LEU A 5 -8.17 15.14 -5.30
CA LEU A 5 -9.60 14.86 -5.43
C LEU A 5 -9.89 13.42 -5.90
N GLY A 6 -9.01 12.82 -6.70
CA GLY A 6 -9.21 11.48 -7.25
C GLY A 6 -9.52 10.42 -6.17
N PRO A 7 -8.67 10.29 -5.14
CA PRO A 7 -8.90 9.32 -4.06
C PRO A 7 -10.18 9.58 -3.25
N LEU A 8 -10.64 10.84 -3.19
CA LEU A 8 -11.83 11.25 -2.44
C LEU A 8 -13.14 11.11 -3.22
N ALA A 9 -13.06 11.01 -4.55
CA ALA A 9 -14.20 10.99 -5.47
C ALA A 9 -14.37 9.63 -6.17
N ASN A 10 -13.93 8.52 -5.55
CA ASN A 10 -14.03 7.19 -6.13
C ASN A 10 -15.51 6.82 -6.36
N PRO A 11 -15.93 6.55 -7.62
CA PRO A 11 -17.33 6.24 -7.94
C PRO A 11 -17.80 4.92 -7.32
N ALA A 12 -16.89 4.01 -6.96
CA ALA A 12 -17.22 2.77 -6.26
C ALA A 12 -17.61 2.99 -4.78
N ARG A 13 -17.44 4.24 -4.26
CA ARG A 13 -17.80 4.61 -2.88
C ARG A 13 -17.20 3.64 -1.87
N VAL A 14 -15.93 3.30 -2.04
CA VAL A 14 -15.20 2.43 -1.13
C VAL A 14 -15.24 3.02 0.28
N ARG A 15 -15.38 2.16 1.28
CA ARG A 15 -15.44 2.55 2.70
C ARG A 15 -14.22 2.10 3.49
N HIS A 16 -13.36 1.31 2.88
CA HIS A 16 -12.06 0.88 3.38
C HIS A 16 -10.99 1.35 2.41
N GLN A 17 -9.97 2.05 2.89
CA GLN A 17 -8.98 2.65 2.00
C GLN A 17 -7.60 2.76 2.65
N LEU A 18 -6.57 2.38 1.90
CA LEU A 18 -5.20 2.82 2.16
C LEU A 18 -4.89 3.97 1.21
N LEU A 19 -4.41 5.10 1.73
CA LEU A 19 -4.16 6.31 0.94
C LEU A 19 -2.79 6.90 1.26
N GLY A 20 -1.87 6.79 0.33
CA GLY A 20 -0.61 7.52 0.34
C GLY A 20 -0.77 8.95 -0.18
N VAL A 21 -0.10 9.89 0.43
CA VAL A 21 -0.13 11.32 0.10
C VAL A 21 1.29 11.85 0.05
N ALA A 22 1.78 12.19 -1.13
CA ALA A 22 3.15 12.69 -1.35
C ALA A 22 3.43 14.08 -0.74
N ASN A 23 2.55 14.60 0.12
CA ASN A 23 2.71 15.86 0.83
C ASN A 23 2.21 15.73 2.26
N GLU A 24 3.16 15.61 3.20
CA GLU A 24 2.89 15.41 4.62
C GLU A 24 1.94 16.47 5.22
N ARG A 25 1.96 17.72 4.73
CA ARG A 25 1.07 18.77 5.22
C ARG A 25 -0.41 18.51 4.88
N LEU A 26 -0.67 17.73 3.84
CA LEU A 26 -2.03 17.40 3.41
C LEU A 26 -2.57 16.13 4.08
N THR A 27 -1.70 15.27 4.60
CA THR A 27 -2.07 13.95 5.13
C THR A 27 -3.13 14.02 6.23
N PRO A 28 -3.00 14.86 7.30
CA PRO A 28 -4.02 14.94 8.33
C PRO A 28 -5.35 15.51 7.80
N MET A 29 -5.29 16.46 6.86
CA MET A 29 -6.51 17.00 6.23
C MET A 29 -7.23 15.94 5.41
N MET A 30 -6.49 15.11 4.66
CA MET A 30 -7.06 14.00 3.87
C MET A 30 -7.72 12.97 4.77
N ALA A 31 -7.12 12.63 5.91
CA ALA A 31 -7.71 11.73 6.90
C ALA A 31 -9.03 12.28 7.45
N GLU A 32 -9.06 13.55 7.81
CA GLU A 32 -10.28 14.23 8.27
C GLU A 32 -11.39 14.25 7.21
N VAL A 33 -11.03 14.45 5.94
CA VAL A 33 -12.00 14.39 4.84
C VAL A 33 -12.57 12.99 4.67
N LEU A 34 -11.75 11.93 4.72
CA LEU A 34 -12.22 10.55 4.64
C LEU A 34 -13.16 10.21 5.81
N HIS A 35 -12.86 10.69 7.03
CA HIS A 35 -13.75 10.55 8.18
C HIS A 35 -15.11 11.20 7.92
N ARG A 36 -15.13 12.44 7.45
CA ARG A 36 -16.39 13.16 7.11
C ARG A 36 -17.15 12.54 5.96
N LEU A 37 -16.47 11.86 5.03
CA LEU A 37 -17.09 11.10 3.95
C LEU A 37 -17.67 9.74 4.43
N GLY A 38 -17.48 9.40 5.70
CA GLY A 38 -18.06 8.21 6.33
C GLY A 38 -17.31 6.91 6.01
N HIS A 39 -15.99 6.97 5.85
CA HIS A 39 -15.19 5.76 5.76
C HIS A 39 -15.32 4.94 7.05
N VAL A 40 -15.38 3.62 6.91
CA VAL A 40 -15.46 2.69 8.03
C VAL A 40 -14.08 2.52 8.65
N HIS A 41 -13.09 2.28 7.79
CA HIS A 41 -11.70 2.20 8.19
C HIS A 41 -10.82 2.68 7.03
N ALA A 42 -9.93 3.62 7.30
CA ALA A 42 -8.91 4.02 6.34
C ALA A 42 -7.58 4.32 7.05
N ILE A 43 -6.50 4.16 6.32
CA ILE A 43 -5.15 4.56 6.76
C ILE A 43 -4.63 5.56 5.73
N VAL A 44 -4.31 6.77 6.19
CA VAL A 44 -3.73 7.84 5.36
C VAL A 44 -2.32 8.12 5.84
N PHE A 45 -1.35 8.17 4.94
CA PHE A 45 0.05 8.32 5.31
C PHE A 45 0.85 9.11 4.28
N THR A 46 2.03 9.56 4.68
CA THR A 46 3.12 9.96 3.80
C THR A 46 4.31 9.06 4.10
N GLY A 47 4.84 8.43 3.08
CA GLY A 47 6.01 7.57 3.20
C GLY A 47 7.30 8.37 3.45
N PRO A 48 8.40 7.69 3.76
CA PRO A 48 9.71 8.31 3.89
C PRO A 48 10.05 9.13 2.64
N ASP A 49 10.73 10.25 2.85
CA ASP A 49 11.15 11.16 1.76
C ASP A 49 9.99 11.75 0.90
N GLY A 50 8.75 11.71 1.40
CA GLY A 50 7.60 12.34 0.77
C GLY A 50 7.00 11.55 -0.40
N VAL A 51 7.22 10.23 -0.44
CA VAL A 51 6.55 9.33 -1.39
C VAL A 51 5.15 8.94 -0.89
N ASP A 52 4.32 8.45 -1.80
CA ASP A 52 2.95 8.02 -1.52
C ASP A 52 2.82 6.49 -1.32
N GLU A 53 3.96 5.80 -1.09
CA GLU A 53 4.04 4.41 -0.67
C GLU A 53 4.69 4.28 0.71
N LEU A 54 4.27 3.29 1.49
CA LEU A 54 5.01 2.87 2.68
C LEU A 54 6.34 2.25 2.22
N GLY A 55 7.43 2.87 2.62
CA GLY A 55 8.77 2.43 2.26
C GLY A 55 9.49 1.71 3.39
N VAL A 56 10.58 1.04 3.06
CA VAL A 56 11.49 0.43 4.04
C VAL A 56 12.67 1.32 4.40
N ALA A 57 12.73 2.54 3.87
CA ALA A 57 13.80 3.51 4.19
C ALA A 57 13.65 4.11 5.60
N GLY A 58 12.47 4.06 6.20
CA GLY A 58 12.22 4.61 7.52
C GLY A 58 10.76 4.53 7.93
N ALA A 59 10.48 5.02 9.13
CA ALA A 59 9.13 5.07 9.68
C ALA A 59 8.25 6.09 8.94
N ALA A 60 6.98 5.76 8.76
CA ALA A 60 5.96 6.63 8.19
C ALA A 60 4.96 7.07 9.28
N ARG A 61 4.62 8.37 9.29
CA ARG A 61 3.51 8.87 10.11
C ARG A 61 2.21 8.60 9.39
N CYS A 62 1.30 7.93 10.08
CA CYS A 62 0.02 7.48 9.56
C CYS A 62 -1.12 8.08 10.37
N TYR A 63 -2.29 8.16 9.76
CA TYR A 63 -3.55 8.56 10.38
C TYR A 63 -4.58 7.46 10.12
N GLU A 64 -5.03 6.82 11.18
CA GLU A 64 -6.13 5.87 11.15
C GLU A 64 -7.45 6.62 11.22
N VAL A 65 -8.35 6.31 10.33
CA VAL A 65 -9.70 6.86 10.23
C VAL A 65 -10.68 5.76 10.56
N THR A 66 -11.52 5.98 11.57
CA THR A 66 -12.61 5.07 11.96
C THR A 66 -13.90 5.85 12.15
N ALA A 67 -14.98 5.18 12.55
CA ALA A 67 -16.24 5.85 12.91
C ALA A 67 -16.08 6.78 14.12
N GLU A 68 -15.14 6.47 15.04
CA GLU A 68 -14.88 7.22 16.26
C GLU A 68 -14.04 8.49 16.01
N GLY A 69 -13.35 8.60 14.87
CA GLY A 69 -12.53 9.75 14.53
C GLY A 69 -11.23 9.41 13.83
N VAL A 70 -10.30 10.34 13.92
CA VAL A 70 -8.95 10.23 13.33
C VAL A 70 -7.92 10.13 14.45
N ARG A 71 -7.02 9.13 14.36
CA ARG A 71 -5.94 8.90 15.32
C ARG A 71 -4.61 8.80 14.58
N ASP A 72 -3.57 9.51 15.01
CA ASP A 72 -2.23 9.34 14.46
C ASP A 72 -1.49 8.15 15.08
N PHE A 73 -0.66 7.51 14.27
CA PHE A 73 0.22 6.41 14.67
C PHE A 73 1.42 6.33 13.73
N VAL A 74 2.35 5.43 14.00
CA VAL A 74 3.56 5.25 13.20
C VAL A 74 3.60 3.81 12.68
N ILE A 75 3.98 3.64 11.42
CA ILE A 75 4.37 2.36 10.85
C ILE A 75 5.90 2.40 10.65
N ASP A 76 6.61 1.53 11.37
CA ASP A 76 8.03 1.29 11.17
C ASP A 76 8.21 -0.13 10.59
N PRO A 77 8.84 -0.30 9.42
CA PRO A 77 9.04 -1.61 8.82
C PRO A 77 9.81 -2.57 9.74
N ARG A 78 10.68 -2.05 10.60
CA ARG A 78 11.46 -2.86 11.55
C ARG A 78 10.59 -3.52 12.62
N ASP A 79 9.47 -2.92 12.99
CA ASP A 79 8.55 -3.47 14.00
C ASP A 79 7.83 -4.74 13.49
N VAL A 80 7.83 -4.97 12.18
CA VAL A 80 7.23 -6.14 11.52
C VAL A 80 8.27 -7.05 10.85
N GLY A 81 9.56 -6.90 11.22
CA GLY A 81 10.64 -7.78 10.79
C GLY A 81 11.17 -7.54 9.38
N LEU A 82 10.86 -6.38 8.77
CA LEU A 82 11.41 -5.99 7.48
C LEU A 82 12.71 -5.20 7.66
N GLU A 83 13.68 -5.46 6.79
CA GLU A 83 14.98 -4.79 6.87
C GLU A 83 14.95 -3.40 6.26
N ALA A 84 15.66 -2.48 6.89
CA ALA A 84 15.78 -1.12 6.36
C ALA A 84 16.65 -1.11 5.08
N ALA A 85 16.19 -0.43 4.04
CA ALA A 85 16.93 -0.22 2.82
C ALA A 85 16.75 1.22 2.31
N PRO A 86 17.75 1.80 1.64
CA PRO A 86 17.62 3.15 1.11
C PRO A 86 16.59 3.20 -0.05
N LEU A 87 15.98 4.37 -0.26
CA LEU A 87 14.98 4.57 -1.31
C LEU A 87 15.49 4.17 -2.71
N ASP A 88 16.77 4.38 -2.99
CA ASP A 88 17.38 3.98 -4.28
C ASP A 88 17.35 2.46 -4.53
N ALA A 89 17.25 1.65 -3.48
CA ALA A 89 17.16 0.18 -3.62
C ALA A 89 15.82 -0.30 -4.22
N VAL A 90 14.80 0.56 -4.24
CA VAL A 90 13.47 0.29 -4.80
C VAL A 90 13.16 1.16 -6.00
N ARG A 91 14.17 1.85 -6.53
CA ARG A 91 14.00 2.74 -7.68
C ARG A 91 13.60 1.93 -8.92
N GLY A 92 12.51 2.35 -9.55
CA GLY A 92 12.08 1.84 -10.85
C GLY A 92 12.95 2.31 -12.01
N GLY A 93 12.68 1.74 -13.18
CA GLY A 93 13.31 2.07 -14.45
C GLY A 93 12.29 2.23 -15.58
N ASP A 94 12.64 1.80 -16.75
CA ASP A 94 11.71 1.70 -17.89
C ASP A 94 10.68 0.57 -17.68
N ALA A 95 9.75 0.43 -18.62
CA ALA A 95 8.65 -0.53 -18.51
C ALA A 95 9.15 -1.98 -18.41
N ASP A 96 10.18 -2.34 -19.17
CA ASP A 96 10.73 -3.70 -19.17
C ASP A 96 11.45 -4.01 -17.85
N THR A 97 12.22 -3.06 -17.35
CA THR A 97 12.87 -3.16 -16.03
C THR A 97 11.84 -3.33 -14.92
N ASN A 98 10.78 -2.50 -14.92
CA ASN A 98 9.72 -2.57 -13.90
C ASN A 98 8.92 -3.89 -13.99
N ALA A 99 8.62 -4.36 -15.20
CA ALA A 99 8.00 -5.66 -15.41
C ALA A 99 8.87 -6.81 -14.87
N GLY A 100 10.18 -6.76 -15.11
CA GLY A 100 11.14 -7.71 -14.56
C GLY A 100 11.14 -7.70 -13.04
N THR A 101 11.14 -6.53 -12.40
CA THR A 101 11.09 -6.38 -10.94
C THR A 101 9.78 -6.96 -10.36
N ILE A 102 8.63 -6.68 -10.99
CA ILE A 102 7.35 -7.24 -10.57
C ILE A 102 7.37 -8.77 -10.63
N LEU A 103 7.87 -9.34 -11.73
CA LEU A 103 7.96 -10.80 -11.88
C LEU A 103 8.92 -11.42 -10.87
N SER A 104 10.06 -10.78 -10.58
CA SER A 104 11.00 -11.19 -9.55
C SER A 104 10.34 -11.28 -8.18
N VAL A 105 9.64 -10.22 -7.76
CA VAL A 105 8.86 -10.20 -6.50
C VAL A 105 7.82 -11.32 -6.49
N LEU A 106 7.03 -11.47 -7.55
CA LEU A 106 5.97 -12.48 -7.62
C LEU A 106 6.49 -13.93 -7.74
N ASN A 107 7.76 -14.10 -8.11
CA ASN A 107 8.47 -15.39 -8.04
C ASN A 107 9.03 -15.71 -6.65
N GLY A 108 8.86 -14.82 -5.69
CA GLY A 108 9.29 -15.02 -4.30
C GLY A 108 10.69 -14.54 -4.01
N GLU A 109 11.36 -13.81 -4.91
CA GLU A 109 12.69 -13.26 -4.62
C GLU A 109 12.62 -12.27 -3.45
N HIS A 110 13.54 -12.46 -2.48
CA HIS A 110 13.65 -11.58 -1.32
C HIS A 110 14.41 -10.31 -1.66
N GLY A 111 14.14 -9.23 -0.92
CA GLY A 111 14.84 -7.97 -1.03
C GLY A 111 13.91 -6.77 -0.89
N PRO A 112 14.45 -5.54 -0.96
CA PRO A 112 13.71 -4.31 -0.65
C PRO A 112 12.43 -4.11 -1.48
N CYS A 113 12.42 -4.48 -2.76
CA CYS A 113 11.22 -4.36 -3.59
C CYS A 113 10.08 -5.26 -3.10
N ARG A 114 10.39 -6.51 -2.70
CA ARG A 114 9.40 -7.40 -2.09
C ARG A 114 8.92 -6.85 -0.75
N ASP A 115 9.82 -6.34 0.07
CA ASP A 115 9.49 -5.83 1.41
C ASP A 115 8.54 -4.63 1.33
N VAL A 116 8.76 -3.71 0.41
CA VAL A 116 7.82 -2.60 0.13
C VAL A 116 6.45 -3.12 -0.30
N VAL A 117 6.41 -4.08 -1.22
CA VAL A 117 5.13 -4.68 -1.68
C VAL A 117 4.38 -5.36 -0.53
N VAL A 118 5.09 -6.15 0.28
CA VAL A 118 4.52 -6.85 1.44
C VAL A 118 4.00 -5.86 2.48
N LEU A 119 4.77 -4.80 2.80
CA LEU A 119 4.38 -3.77 3.77
C LEU A 119 3.11 -3.03 3.35
N ASN A 120 3.04 -2.59 2.09
CA ASN A 120 1.85 -1.90 1.58
C ASN A 120 0.64 -2.83 1.50
N ALA A 121 0.82 -4.09 1.08
CA ALA A 121 -0.25 -5.09 1.08
C ALA A 121 -0.75 -5.37 2.51
N ALA A 122 0.15 -5.46 3.50
CA ALA A 122 -0.21 -5.62 4.90
C ALA A 122 -1.06 -4.45 5.43
N ALA A 123 -0.68 -3.21 5.07
CA ALA A 123 -1.44 -2.03 5.44
C ALA A 123 -2.83 -1.99 4.76
N VAL A 124 -2.95 -2.48 3.51
CA VAL A 124 -4.26 -2.65 2.85
C VAL A 124 -5.12 -3.68 3.59
N LEU A 125 -4.54 -4.82 3.98
CA LEU A 125 -5.24 -5.86 4.73
C LEU A 125 -5.73 -5.36 6.10
N LEU A 126 -4.93 -4.52 6.77
CA LEU A 126 -5.30 -3.86 8.01
C LEU A 126 -6.45 -2.88 7.79
N ALA A 127 -6.34 -1.98 6.82
CA ALA A 127 -7.40 -1.03 6.48
C ALA A 127 -8.70 -1.70 6.00
N ALA A 128 -8.61 -2.93 5.47
CA ALA A 128 -9.75 -3.73 5.06
C ALA A 128 -10.36 -4.58 6.20
N ASP A 129 -9.87 -4.46 7.43
CA ASP A 129 -10.26 -5.25 8.60
C ASP A 129 -10.09 -6.78 8.39
N HIS A 130 -9.19 -7.16 7.45
CA HIS A 130 -8.89 -8.57 7.18
C HIS A 130 -7.91 -9.15 8.21
N VAL A 131 -7.11 -8.30 8.82
CA VAL A 131 -6.20 -8.60 9.93
C VAL A 131 -6.35 -7.54 11.02
N THR A 132 -5.94 -7.87 12.25
CA THR A 132 -6.08 -6.97 13.40
C THR A 132 -4.79 -6.21 13.74
N ASN A 133 -3.68 -6.57 13.12
CA ASN A 133 -2.39 -5.91 13.29
C ASN A 133 -1.53 -6.05 12.02
N LEU A 134 -0.52 -5.20 11.91
CA LEU A 134 0.33 -5.14 10.71
C LEU A 134 1.23 -6.38 10.56
N LEU A 135 1.67 -6.99 11.66
CA LEU A 135 2.53 -8.19 11.62
C LEU A 135 1.82 -9.38 10.97
N ASP A 136 0.56 -9.62 11.34
CA ASP A 136 -0.27 -10.65 10.70
C ASP A 136 -0.52 -10.31 9.22
N GLY A 137 -0.69 -9.02 8.90
CA GLY A 137 -0.81 -8.54 7.52
C GLY A 137 0.42 -8.87 6.69
N VAL A 138 1.61 -8.66 7.23
CA VAL A 138 2.89 -9.02 6.57
C VAL A 138 2.96 -10.52 6.31
N ALA A 139 2.58 -11.35 7.28
CA ALA A 139 2.57 -12.80 7.10
C ALA A 139 1.60 -13.26 5.99
N VAL A 140 0.38 -12.70 5.95
CA VAL A 140 -0.62 -13.00 4.92
C VAL A 140 -0.17 -12.52 3.54
N ALA A 141 0.38 -11.32 3.44
CA ALA A 141 0.88 -10.77 2.18
C ALA A 141 2.06 -11.59 1.63
N ALA A 142 3.03 -11.94 2.48
CA ALA A 142 4.16 -12.79 2.11
C ALA A 142 3.68 -14.17 1.62
N ALA A 143 2.76 -14.80 2.35
CA ALA A 143 2.19 -16.11 1.96
C ALA A 143 1.48 -16.05 0.60
N SER A 144 0.83 -14.94 0.23
CA SER A 144 0.21 -14.77 -1.09
C SER A 144 1.23 -14.81 -2.22
N ILE A 145 2.42 -14.25 -2.01
CA ILE A 145 3.54 -14.32 -2.95
C ILE A 145 4.10 -15.75 -2.97
N ASP A 146 4.47 -16.30 -1.82
CA ASP A 146 5.20 -17.55 -1.68
C ASP A 146 4.40 -18.78 -2.18
N THR A 147 3.08 -18.74 -2.09
CA THR A 147 2.17 -19.77 -2.66
C THR A 147 1.88 -19.54 -4.15
N GLY A 148 2.37 -18.48 -4.75
CA GLY A 148 2.09 -18.07 -6.13
C GLY A 148 0.68 -17.53 -6.35
N ALA A 149 -0.10 -17.25 -5.30
CA ALA A 149 -1.46 -16.72 -5.44
C ALA A 149 -1.45 -15.34 -6.09
N ALA A 150 -0.55 -14.45 -5.66
CA ALA A 150 -0.39 -13.12 -6.24
C ALA A 150 -0.01 -13.19 -7.73
N ARG A 151 0.88 -14.10 -8.12
CA ARG A 151 1.25 -14.32 -9.53
C ARG A 151 0.07 -14.75 -10.39
N ARG A 152 -0.72 -15.73 -9.90
CA ARG A 152 -1.95 -16.17 -10.61
C ARG A 152 -2.94 -15.03 -10.81
N SER A 153 -3.06 -14.09 -9.85
CA SER A 153 -3.91 -12.91 -9.98
C SER A 153 -3.45 -11.98 -11.10
N LEU A 154 -2.14 -11.75 -11.24
CA LEU A 154 -1.57 -10.98 -12.35
C LEU A 154 -1.85 -11.65 -13.71
N GLU A 155 -1.62 -12.95 -13.81
CA GLU A 155 -1.88 -13.72 -15.04
C GLU A 155 -3.36 -13.67 -15.44
N GLN A 156 -4.27 -13.76 -14.46
CA GLN A 156 -5.70 -13.63 -14.69
C GLN A 156 -6.07 -12.21 -15.14
N LEU A 157 -5.52 -11.17 -14.51
CA LEU A 157 -5.75 -9.78 -14.90
C LEU A 157 -5.30 -9.54 -16.36
N ALA A 158 -4.11 -9.99 -16.72
CA ALA A 158 -3.58 -9.87 -18.07
C ALA A 158 -4.51 -10.56 -19.09
N ARG A 159 -4.95 -11.79 -18.81
CA ARG A 159 -5.88 -12.52 -19.68
C ARG A 159 -7.18 -11.77 -19.89
N VAL A 160 -7.86 -11.36 -18.80
CA VAL A 160 -9.17 -10.68 -18.88
C VAL A 160 -9.03 -9.33 -19.58
N SER A 161 -7.97 -8.57 -19.35
CA SER A 161 -7.77 -7.29 -20.03
C SER A 161 -7.59 -7.42 -21.54
N HIS A 162 -6.98 -8.51 -22.01
CA HIS A 162 -6.88 -8.81 -23.46
C HIS A 162 -8.21 -9.27 -24.06
N GLU A 163 -9.00 -10.06 -23.34
CA GLU A 163 -10.33 -10.51 -23.78
C GLU A 163 -11.32 -9.36 -23.95
N VAL A 164 -11.26 -8.34 -23.09
CA VAL A 164 -12.15 -7.17 -23.15
C VAL A 164 -11.71 -6.16 -24.23
N ALA A 165 -10.43 -6.14 -24.60
CA ALA A 165 -9.88 -5.23 -25.61
C ALA A 165 -10.03 -5.75 -27.06
N ALA A 166 -10.46 -7.00 -27.26
CA ALA A 166 -10.69 -7.65 -28.55
C ALA A 166 -12.16 -7.52 -28.99
#